data_cab55e773a3aa42fa6b7723b166d5971
#
_entry.id   cab55e773a3aa42fa6b7723b166d5971
#
_cell.length_a   1.000
_cell.length_b   1.000
_cell.length_c   1.000
_cell.angle_alpha   90.00
_cell.angle_beta   90.00
_cell.angle_gamma   90.00
#
_symmetry.space_group_name_H-M   'P 1'
#
loop_
_entity.id
_entity.type
_entity.pdbx_description
1 polymer ?
#
loop_
_entity_poly.entity_id
_entity_poly.type
_entity_poly.pdbx_seq_one_letter_code
_entity_poly.pdbx_strand_id
1 'polypeptide(L)'
;MAEEREITANTPEQDLNEMMRVRREKMDAFRAMGVPPFGHRFEVTDYAADLKAKYDYLAEDEEGAEVRVAGRLMAIRGHGKASFSTLNDRTGNIQVYFKMDVLGEQKYKEEFKRLDIGDIIGIRGVVFKTRRGEITVRVEDFDLLSKSLRPLPEKFHGLKDVDTRYRQRYLDLMVNLEVRETFRKRTKIIQSIRRYLDERDFLEVETPVLSTLAGGAAAKPFITHHNALDIDLYLRIATELSLKRLIVGGLDRVYEMGRIFRNEGMDVRHNPEFTSIEIYQAFADHRDLMAITEGIVRQASEDVLGTTKITYQGIDIDLNNVRTISMNDAVREVTGKDFLACNTVDEARAMAREIGVPFEERHGIGGILNAVFEEKVEDSLMQPTFITGHPTEISPLAKRNADDPRITDRFEFFVYGRELANGFTELNDPIDQEQRFLDQLAQREAGDAEAHVMDRDFITALEYGLPPTGGLGIGIDRLVMLLTDSASIRDVLLFPTMKPLAE
;
A
#
# COMPACT_ATOMS: atom_id res chain seq x y z
N MET A 1 26.67 10.57 -60.99
CA MET A 1 26.19 9.57 -60.01
C MET A 1 26.27 10.22 -58.64
N ALA A 2 25.14 10.63 -58.12
CA ALA A 2 25.02 11.19 -56.79
C ALA A 2 24.82 10.03 -55.82
N GLU A 3 25.75 9.83 -54.86
CA GLU A 3 25.59 8.92 -53.74
C GLU A 3 24.50 9.47 -52.81
N GLU A 4 23.33 8.85 -52.80
CA GLU A 4 22.34 9.00 -51.75
C GLU A 4 22.93 8.43 -50.45
N ARG A 5 23.31 9.33 -49.53
CA ARG A 5 23.60 8.93 -48.15
C ARG A 5 22.25 8.51 -47.50
N GLU A 6 22.01 7.23 -47.34
CA GLU A 6 20.99 6.72 -46.43
C GLU A 6 21.25 7.26 -45.02
N ILE A 7 20.42 8.18 -44.58
CA ILE A 7 20.39 8.61 -43.20
C ILE A 7 19.67 7.48 -42.46
N THR A 8 20.41 6.49 -41.94
CA THR A 8 19.88 5.50 -41.04
C THR A 8 19.51 6.21 -39.74
N ALA A 9 18.20 6.25 -39.41
CA ALA A 9 17.75 6.75 -38.12
C ALA A 9 18.36 5.90 -37.01
N ASN A 10 18.89 6.56 -35.97
CA ASN A 10 19.41 5.87 -34.78
C ASN A 10 18.35 5.03 -34.11
N THR A 11 18.73 3.92 -33.47
CA THR A 11 17.83 3.20 -32.59
C THR A 11 17.58 4.00 -31.30
N PRO A 12 16.46 3.82 -30.60
CA PRO A 12 16.19 4.50 -29.32
C PRO A 12 17.31 4.34 -28.28
N GLU A 13 17.99 3.20 -28.28
CA GLU A 13 19.14 2.94 -27.41
C GLU A 13 20.40 3.76 -27.82
N GLN A 14 20.65 3.90 -29.11
CA GLN A 14 21.73 4.73 -29.61
C GLN A 14 21.48 6.22 -29.30
N ASP A 15 20.26 6.70 -29.45
CA ASP A 15 19.86 8.05 -29.07
C ASP A 15 20.00 8.30 -27.56
N LEU A 16 19.61 7.35 -26.71
CA LEU A 16 19.80 7.42 -25.27
C LEU A 16 21.29 7.51 -24.90
N ASN A 17 22.12 6.67 -25.50
CA ASN A 17 23.58 6.68 -25.26
C ASN A 17 24.23 8.01 -25.69
N GLU A 18 23.81 8.57 -26.81
CA GLU A 18 24.26 9.88 -27.27
C GLU A 18 23.84 11.00 -26.30
N MET A 19 22.58 11.02 -25.86
CA MET A 19 22.12 12.00 -24.87
C MET A 19 22.89 11.90 -23.55
N MET A 20 23.19 10.68 -23.08
CA MET A 20 23.99 10.46 -21.88
C MET A 20 25.44 10.95 -22.06
N ARG A 21 26.03 10.74 -23.24
CA ARG A 21 27.37 11.24 -23.58
C ARG A 21 27.42 12.75 -23.50
N VAL A 22 26.49 13.45 -24.16
CA VAL A 22 26.39 14.92 -24.14
C VAL A 22 26.24 15.46 -22.71
N ARG A 23 25.42 14.80 -21.85
CA ARG A 23 25.25 15.23 -20.47
C ARG A 23 26.53 15.05 -19.65
N ARG A 24 27.33 14.02 -19.91
CA ARG A 24 28.65 13.83 -19.29
C ARG A 24 29.63 14.90 -19.73
N GLU A 25 29.66 15.26 -21.01
CA GLU A 25 30.47 16.37 -21.51
C GLU A 25 30.11 17.70 -20.84
N LYS A 26 28.81 17.98 -20.68
CA LYS A 26 28.35 19.16 -19.93
C LYS A 26 28.78 19.12 -18.46
N MET A 27 28.72 17.92 -17.82
CA MET A 27 29.22 17.72 -16.47
C MET A 27 30.71 18.05 -16.34
N ASP A 28 31.53 17.59 -17.31
CA ASP A 28 32.97 17.86 -17.31
C ASP A 28 33.27 19.34 -17.57
N ALA A 29 32.44 20.00 -18.40
CA ALA A 29 32.53 21.45 -18.59
C ALA A 29 32.25 22.24 -17.29
N PHE A 30 31.25 21.82 -16.49
CA PHE A 30 31.03 22.40 -15.14
C PHE A 30 32.25 22.22 -14.24
N ARG A 31 32.86 21.03 -14.21
CA ARG A 31 34.10 20.78 -13.44
C ARG A 31 35.24 21.68 -13.88
N ALA A 32 35.41 21.85 -15.18
CA ALA A 32 36.47 22.73 -15.76
C ALA A 32 36.27 24.20 -15.38
N MET A 33 35.04 24.64 -15.15
CA MET A 33 34.72 25.99 -14.67
C MET A 33 34.83 26.13 -13.13
N GLY A 34 35.18 25.05 -12.40
CA GLY A 34 35.23 25.07 -10.94
C GLY A 34 33.82 24.96 -10.29
N VAL A 35 32.76 24.69 -11.05
CA VAL A 35 31.43 24.50 -10.57
C VAL A 35 31.22 23.01 -10.29
N PRO A 36 30.96 22.59 -9.01
CA PRO A 36 30.77 21.20 -8.69
C PRO A 36 29.46 20.69 -9.30
N PRO A 37 29.47 19.66 -10.17
CA PRO A 37 28.26 19.13 -10.81
C PRO A 37 27.38 18.32 -9.83
N PHE A 38 27.94 17.97 -8.67
CA PHE A 38 27.27 17.37 -7.52
C PHE A 38 27.61 18.25 -6.33
N GLY A 39 26.69 19.15 -6.01
CA GLY A 39 26.90 20.21 -5.03
C GLY A 39 26.74 19.76 -3.60
N HIS A 40 26.79 20.74 -2.72
CA HIS A 40 26.66 20.57 -1.26
C HIS A 40 25.26 20.92 -0.76
N ARG A 41 25.10 20.97 0.55
CA ARG A 41 23.85 21.41 1.21
C ARG A 41 23.45 22.79 0.70
N PHE A 42 22.19 22.88 0.28
CA PHE A 42 21.51 24.14 -0.03
C PHE A 42 20.40 24.36 1.01
N GLU A 43 20.32 25.57 1.56
CA GLU A 43 19.28 25.93 2.51
C GLU A 43 18.01 26.33 1.74
N VAL A 44 16.95 25.54 1.90
CA VAL A 44 15.62 25.80 1.34
C VAL A 44 14.77 26.48 2.40
N THR A 45 14.26 27.67 2.12
CA THR A 45 13.39 28.43 3.03
C THR A 45 11.91 28.29 2.65
N ASP A 46 11.60 28.09 1.37
CA ASP A 46 10.25 28.12 0.83
C ASP A 46 9.99 26.97 -0.13
N TYR A 47 8.71 26.59 -0.29
CA TYR A 47 8.26 25.52 -1.17
C TYR A 47 7.20 26.00 -2.15
N ALA A 48 7.07 25.32 -3.29
CA ALA A 48 6.23 25.71 -4.42
C ALA A 48 4.78 25.97 -4.05
N ALA A 49 4.13 25.06 -3.30
CA ALA A 49 2.73 25.22 -2.91
C ALA A 49 2.54 26.39 -1.93
N ASP A 50 3.46 26.52 -0.96
CA ASP A 50 3.40 27.58 0.06
C ASP A 50 3.56 28.96 -0.61
N LEU A 51 4.50 29.08 -1.56
CA LEU A 51 4.70 30.31 -2.32
C LEU A 51 3.47 30.68 -3.16
N LYS A 52 2.87 29.72 -3.84
CA LYS A 52 1.65 29.96 -4.63
C LYS A 52 0.50 30.45 -3.74
N ALA A 53 0.29 29.81 -2.60
CA ALA A 53 -0.75 30.20 -1.65
C ALA A 53 -0.47 31.57 -1.01
N LYS A 54 0.79 31.81 -0.57
CA LYS A 54 1.19 33.01 0.14
C LYS A 54 1.15 34.27 -0.73
N TYR A 55 1.46 34.16 -2.02
CA TYR A 55 1.63 35.29 -2.93
C TYR A 55 0.54 35.39 -4.00
N ASP A 56 -0.56 34.64 -3.87
CA ASP A 56 -1.69 34.70 -4.82
C ASP A 56 -2.33 36.10 -4.94
N TYR A 57 -2.22 36.90 -3.87
CA TYR A 57 -2.75 38.26 -3.79
C TYR A 57 -1.96 39.29 -4.63
N LEU A 58 -0.74 39.00 -5.06
CA LEU A 58 0.10 39.93 -5.83
C LEU A 58 -0.63 40.39 -7.11
N ALA A 59 -0.49 41.64 -7.46
CA ALA A 59 -0.88 42.15 -8.77
C ALA A 59 0.10 41.70 -9.86
N GLU A 60 -0.28 41.92 -11.14
CA GLU A 60 0.61 41.64 -12.27
C GLU A 60 1.90 42.48 -12.17
N ASP A 61 3.03 41.83 -12.45
CA ASP A 61 4.37 42.41 -12.36
C ASP A 61 4.77 42.91 -10.94
N GLU A 62 3.96 42.65 -9.89
CA GLU A 62 4.29 42.98 -8.51
C GLU A 62 5.25 41.97 -7.91
N GLU A 63 6.22 42.48 -7.13
CA GLU A 63 7.24 41.69 -6.48
C GLU A 63 6.91 41.37 -5.03
N GLY A 64 7.18 40.13 -4.60
CA GLY A 64 7.13 39.67 -3.22
C GLY A 64 8.51 39.67 -2.57
N ALA A 65 8.73 38.73 -1.64
CA ALA A 65 9.98 38.61 -0.93
C ALA A 65 11.06 37.80 -1.69
N GLU A 66 12.30 37.96 -1.24
CA GLU A 66 13.39 37.06 -1.58
C GLU A 66 13.16 35.68 -0.99
N VAL A 67 13.44 34.62 -1.76
CA VAL A 67 13.19 33.23 -1.39
C VAL A 67 14.34 32.33 -1.82
N ARG A 68 14.46 31.18 -1.14
CA ARG A 68 15.39 30.10 -1.52
C ARG A 68 14.62 28.82 -1.76
N VAL A 69 14.54 28.41 -3.01
CA VAL A 69 13.84 27.20 -3.45
C VAL A 69 14.81 26.23 -4.09
N ALA A 70 14.59 24.94 -3.91
CA ALA A 70 15.38 23.91 -4.59
C ALA A 70 14.47 22.83 -5.14
N GLY A 71 14.86 22.27 -6.28
CA GLY A 71 14.08 21.20 -6.91
C GLY A 71 14.67 20.71 -8.21
N ARG A 72 13.93 19.85 -8.88
CA ARG A 72 14.29 19.29 -10.18
C ARG A 72 13.73 20.13 -11.30
N LEU A 73 14.59 20.46 -12.29
CA LEU A 73 14.16 21.09 -13.53
C LEU A 73 13.33 20.13 -14.37
N MET A 74 12.07 20.47 -14.60
CA MET A 74 11.12 19.65 -15.36
C MET A 74 10.83 20.19 -16.76
N ALA A 75 11.09 21.47 -17.00
CA ALA A 75 11.00 22.10 -18.30
C ALA A 75 11.91 23.31 -18.39
N ILE A 76 12.43 23.57 -19.57
CA ILE A 76 13.15 24.79 -19.93
C ILE A 76 12.52 25.29 -21.22
N ARG A 77 11.98 26.54 -21.20
CA ARG A 77 11.33 27.18 -22.35
C ARG A 77 11.87 28.60 -22.49
N GLY A 78 12.41 28.93 -23.63
CA GLY A 78 12.86 30.27 -23.90
C GLY A 78 13.89 30.33 -25.00
N HIS A 79 14.01 31.50 -25.55
CA HIS A 79 14.97 31.84 -26.61
C HIS A 79 15.74 33.12 -26.26
N GLY A 80 17.00 33.17 -26.66
CA GLY A 80 17.83 34.36 -26.47
C GLY A 80 18.19 34.62 -25.00
N LYS A 81 17.83 35.80 -24.49
CA LYS A 81 18.29 36.35 -23.21
C LYS A 81 17.41 36.05 -22.02
N ALA A 82 16.32 35.30 -22.20
CA ALA A 82 15.35 34.99 -21.13
C ALA A 82 14.78 33.59 -21.31
N SER A 83 14.53 32.90 -20.19
CA SER A 83 13.96 31.56 -20.16
C SER A 83 13.05 31.38 -18.97
N PHE A 84 11.87 30.81 -19.20
CA PHE A 84 11.02 30.24 -18.15
C PHE A 84 11.32 28.76 -17.98
N SER A 85 11.44 28.31 -16.76
CA SER A 85 11.63 26.90 -16.43
C SER A 85 10.62 26.48 -15.38
N THR A 86 10.35 25.18 -15.29
CA THR A 86 9.51 24.59 -14.24
C THR A 86 10.40 23.85 -13.27
N LEU A 87 10.39 24.25 -12.02
CA LEU A 87 11.06 23.59 -10.91
C LEU A 87 10.04 22.74 -10.13
N ASN A 88 10.35 21.47 -9.89
CA ASN A 88 9.52 20.57 -9.09
C ASN A 88 10.22 20.31 -7.76
N ASP A 89 9.52 20.62 -6.66
CA ASP A 89 9.95 20.31 -5.30
C ASP A 89 9.06 19.23 -4.66
N ARG A 90 9.13 19.10 -3.33
CA ARG A 90 8.33 18.14 -2.56
C ARG A 90 6.84 18.48 -2.53
N THR A 91 6.44 19.73 -2.80
CA THR A 91 5.06 20.21 -2.70
C THR A 91 4.39 20.39 -4.06
N GLY A 92 5.17 20.44 -5.14
CA GLY A 92 4.65 20.59 -6.50
C GLY A 92 5.58 21.36 -7.41
N ASN A 93 5.01 22.01 -8.42
CA ASN A 93 5.72 22.77 -9.42
C ASN A 93 5.66 24.26 -9.14
N ILE A 94 6.76 24.98 -9.39
CA ILE A 94 6.78 26.44 -9.46
C ILE A 94 7.47 26.89 -10.74
N GLN A 95 6.99 27.97 -11.34
CA GLN A 95 7.67 28.59 -12.46
C GLN A 95 8.88 29.39 -11.96
N VAL A 96 9.99 29.32 -12.66
CA VAL A 96 11.19 30.10 -12.37
C VAL A 96 11.63 30.82 -13.65
N TYR A 97 12.09 32.07 -13.52
CA TYR A 97 12.43 32.93 -14.63
C TYR A 97 13.88 33.33 -14.58
N PHE A 98 14.65 32.84 -15.57
CA PHE A 98 16.05 33.16 -15.78
C PHE A 98 16.19 34.29 -16.78
N LYS A 99 16.85 35.40 -16.43
CA LYS A 99 17.11 36.55 -17.28
C LYS A 99 18.60 36.87 -17.29
N MET A 100 19.17 36.99 -18.48
CA MET A 100 20.61 37.24 -18.66
C MET A 100 21.06 38.52 -17.98
N ASP A 101 20.23 39.60 -18.03
CA ASP A 101 20.58 40.91 -17.44
C ASP A 101 20.61 40.84 -15.89
N VAL A 102 19.94 39.85 -15.29
CA VAL A 102 19.90 39.65 -13.81
C VAL A 102 21.02 38.73 -13.38
N LEU A 103 21.18 37.57 -14.06
CA LEU A 103 22.20 36.57 -13.72
C LEU A 103 23.62 36.98 -14.13
N GLY A 104 23.74 37.92 -15.03
CA GLY A 104 25.00 38.22 -15.73
C GLY A 104 25.22 37.30 -16.93
N GLU A 105 25.87 37.87 -17.96
CA GLU A 105 26.07 37.22 -19.26
C GLU A 105 26.86 35.92 -19.15
N GLN A 106 27.89 35.89 -18.31
CA GLN A 106 28.77 34.72 -18.13
C GLN A 106 27.97 33.56 -17.52
N LYS A 107 27.34 33.76 -16.38
CA LYS A 107 26.59 32.69 -15.70
C LYS A 107 25.43 32.19 -16.55
N TYR A 108 24.73 33.10 -17.25
CA TYR A 108 23.63 32.70 -18.13
C TYR A 108 24.10 31.84 -19.30
N LYS A 109 25.20 32.22 -20.00
CA LYS A 109 25.69 31.50 -21.17
C LYS A 109 26.47 30.24 -20.81
N GLU A 110 27.29 30.29 -19.76
CA GLU A 110 28.20 29.20 -19.44
C GLU A 110 27.61 28.15 -18.49
N GLU A 111 26.76 28.55 -17.53
CA GLU A 111 26.17 27.63 -16.59
C GLU A 111 24.72 27.29 -16.93
N PHE A 112 23.81 28.30 -16.99
CA PHE A 112 22.39 28.05 -17.23
C PHE A 112 22.13 27.33 -18.58
N LYS A 113 22.78 27.69 -19.65
CA LYS A 113 22.62 27.05 -20.97
C LYS A 113 23.15 25.60 -21.02
N ARG A 114 23.95 25.16 -20.04
CA ARG A 114 24.37 23.75 -19.89
C ARG A 114 23.49 22.92 -18.98
N LEU A 115 22.52 23.54 -18.30
CA LEU A 115 21.53 22.78 -17.55
C LEU A 115 20.67 21.94 -18.49
N ASP A 116 20.27 20.79 -17.99
CA ASP A 116 19.35 19.86 -18.67
C ASP A 116 18.09 19.62 -17.84
N ILE A 117 17.02 19.23 -18.50
CA ILE A 117 15.83 18.71 -17.82
C ILE A 117 16.25 17.48 -17.01
N GLY A 118 15.87 17.47 -15.73
CA GLY A 118 16.28 16.46 -14.76
C GLY A 118 17.33 16.93 -13.77
N ASP A 119 18.09 18.00 -14.06
CA ASP A 119 19.05 18.58 -13.12
C ASP A 119 18.34 19.07 -11.85
N ILE A 120 19.01 18.93 -10.70
CA ILE A 120 18.54 19.49 -9.43
C ILE A 120 19.33 20.76 -9.18
N ILE A 121 18.61 21.87 -8.96
CA ILE A 121 19.21 23.17 -8.70
C ILE A 121 18.63 23.82 -7.45
N GLY A 122 19.42 24.62 -6.78
CA GLY A 122 19.01 25.56 -5.75
C GLY A 122 18.97 26.97 -6.32
N ILE A 123 17.94 27.73 -6.02
CA ILE A 123 17.68 29.06 -6.57
C ILE A 123 17.52 30.06 -5.43
N ARG A 124 18.19 31.21 -5.56
CA ARG A 124 17.95 32.43 -4.81
C ARG A 124 17.29 33.43 -5.75
N GLY A 125 16.20 34.06 -5.33
CA GLY A 125 15.51 35.00 -6.18
C GLY A 125 14.28 35.62 -5.52
N VAL A 126 13.59 36.45 -6.26
CA VAL A 126 12.42 37.20 -5.80
C VAL A 126 11.14 36.65 -6.43
N VAL A 127 10.12 36.43 -5.59
CA VAL A 127 8.78 36.05 -6.07
C VAL A 127 8.14 37.21 -6.80
N PHE A 128 7.45 36.95 -7.89
CA PHE A 128 6.62 37.92 -8.60
C PHE A 128 5.45 37.24 -9.30
N LYS A 129 4.42 37.99 -9.64
CA LYS A 129 3.31 37.48 -10.44
C LYS A 129 3.48 37.94 -11.91
N THR A 130 3.49 36.99 -12.82
CA THR A 130 3.59 37.29 -14.25
C THR A 130 2.30 37.94 -14.77
N ARG A 131 2.35 38.60 -15.93
CA ARG A 131 1.16 39.15 -16.65
C ARG A 131 0.09 38.09 -16.99
N ARG A 132 0.44 36.80 -16.93
CA ARG A 132 -0.50 35.69 -17.11
C ARG A 132 -1.06 35.18 -15.78
N GLY A 133 -0.77 35.87 -14.67
CA GLY A 133 -1.27 35.52 -13.33
C GLY A 133 -0.50 34.38 -12.65
N GLU A 134 0.66 33.93 -13.16
CA GLU A 134 1.40 32.82 -12.56
C GLU A 134 2.45 33.31 -11.56
N ILE A 135 2.42 32.77 -10.34
CA ILE A 135 3.43 33.03 -9.31
C ILE A 135 4.74 32.38 -9.75
N THR A 136 5.77 33.20 -9.84
CA THR A 136 7.06 32.86 -10.45
C THR A 136 8.20 33.37 -9.57
N VAL A 137 9.34 32.65 -9.53
CA VAL A 137 10.56 33.15 -8.90
C VAL A 137 11.48 33.69 -9.97
N ARG A 138 11.80 35.00 -9.93
CA ARG A 138 12.84 35.60 -10.73
C ARG A 138 14.20 35.20 -10.15
N VAL A 139 14.98 34.46 -10.91
CA VAL A 139 16.26 33.92 -10.47
C VAL A 139 17.33 35.01 -10.46
N GLU A 140 17.86 35.30 -9.30
CA GLU A 140 19.01 36.23 -9.12
C GLU A 140 20.33 35.45 -9.08
N ASP A 141 20.28 34.23 -8.50
CA ASP A 141 21.42 33.33 -8.49
C ASP A 141 20.95 31.87 -8.39
N PHE A 142 21.78 30.92 -8.80
CA PHE A 142 21.50 29.50 -8.65
C PHE A 142 22.77 28.66 -8.48
N ASP A 143 22.62 27.52 -7.82
CA ASP A 143 23.64 26.49 -7.66
C ASP A 143 23.20 25.19 -8.34
N LEU A 144 24.09 24.54 -9.09
CA LEU A 144 23.88 23.17 -9.53
C LEU A 144 24.09 22.22 -8.35
N LEU A 145 23.03 21.56 -7.89
CA LEU A 145 23.08 20.63 -6.77
C LEU A 145 23.29 19.19 -7.20
N SER A 146 22.76 18.80 -8.36
CA SER A 146 23.02 17.48 -8.93
C SER A 146 22.75 17.45 -10.43
N LYS A 147 23.76 17.11 -11.22
CA LYS A 147 23.66 16.91 -12.65
C LYS A 147 22.96 15.60 -12.98
N SER A 148 21.89 15.65 -13.73
CA SER A 148 21.20 14.47 -14.26
C SER A 148 21.96 13.91 -15.47
N LEU A 149 22.52 12.73 -15.34
CA LEU A 149 23.29 12.09 -16.42
C LEU A 149 22.44 11.24 -17.37
N ARG A 150 21.17 10.99 -16.99
CA ARG A 150 20.18 10.32 -17.84
C ARG A 150 19.03 11.26 -18.15
N PRO A 151 18.48 11.28 -19.38
CA PRO A 151 17.25 12.03 -19.64
C PRO A 151 16.07 11.43 -18.86
N LEU A 152 15.12 12.27 -18.51
CA LEU A 152 13.84 11.78 -17.98
C LEU A 152 13.04 11.13 -19.11
N PRO A 153 12.15 10.15 -18.80
CA PRO A 153 11.20 9.63 -19.78
C PRO A 153 10.41 10.75 -20.44
N GLU A 154 10.02 10.57 -21.71
CA GLU A 154 9.34 11.61 -22.48
C GLU A 154 8.08 12.14 -21.78
N LYS A 155 8.02 13.47 -21.66
CA LYS A 155 7.05 14.21 -20.85
C LYS A 155 5.62 14.18 -21.39
N PHE A 156 5.45 13.97 -22.70
CA PHE A 156 4.14 14.16 -23.36
C PHE A 156 3.12 13.05 -23.08
N HIS A 157 3.55 11.91 -22.58
CA HIS A 157 2.67 10.78 -22.28
C HIS A 157 2.81 10.22 -20.87
N GLY A 158 3.67 10.81 -20.01
CA GLY A 158 4.06 10.23 -18.72
C GLY A 158 4.77 8.87 -18.90
N LEU A 159 5.20 8.27 -17.80
CA LEU A 159 5.67 6.89 -17.82
C LEU A 159 4.43 5.98 -17.79
N LYS A 160 3.96 5.52 -18.98
CA LYS A 160 2.74 4.69 -19.10
C LYS A 160 3.00 3.21 -18.92
N ASP A 161 4.20 2.75 -19.24
CA ASP A 161 4.55 1.35 -19.09
C ASP A 161 4.53 0.95 -17.61
N VAL A 162 3.55 0.12 -17.25
CA VAL A 162 3.26 -0.28 -15.89
C VAL A 162 4.42 -1.07 -15.28
N ASP A 163 5.07 -1.93 -16.05
CA ASP A 163 6.21 -2.72 -15.55
C ASP A 163 7.39 -1.82 -15.18
N THR A 164 7.73 -0.87 -16.03
CA THR A 164 8.78 0.14 -15.75
C THR A 164 8.41 1.02 -14.55
N ARG A 165 7.15 1.44 -14.39
CA ARG A 165 6.67 2.21 -13.23
C ARG A 165 6.93 1.49 -11.92
N TYR A 166 6.69 0.19 -11.86
CA TYR A 166 6.89 -0.59 -10.64
C TYR A 166 8.37 -0.90 -10.39
N ARG A 167 9.16 -1.23 -11.43
CA ARG A 167 10.58 -1.54 -11.30
C ARG A 167 11.44 -0.31 -11.05
N GLN A 168 11.11 0.80 -11.69
CA GLN A 168 11.81 2.08 -11.56
C GLN A 168 10.92 3.13 -10.90
N ARG A 169 10.42 2.81 -9.71
CA ARG A 169 9.48 3.67 -8.96
C ARG A 169 9.99 5.11 -8.81
N TYR A 170 11.29 5.32 -8.73
CA TYR A 170 11.88 6.64 -8.67
C TYR A 170 11.58 7.48 -9.93
N LEU A 171 11.49 6.87 -11.10
CA LEU A 171 11.05 7.57 -12.32
C LEU A 171 9.56 7.89 -12.28
N ASP A 172 8.74 6.93 -11.87
CA ASP A 172 7.29 7.11 -11.68
C ASP A 172 7.01 8.29 -10.72
N LEU A 173 7.68 8.32 -9.57
CA LEU A 173 7.58 9.43 -8.60
C LEU A 173 8.09 10.77 -9.13
N MET A 174 8.99 10.78 -10.12
CA MET A 174 9.50 12.02 -10.74
C MET A 174 8.51 12.61 -11.73
N VAL A 175 7.83 11.79 -12.52
CA VAL A 175 7.05 12.25 -13.68
C VAL A 175 5.54 12.20 -13.45
N ASN A 176 5.05 11.31 -12.59
CA ASN A 176 3.64 11.10 -12.25
C ASN A 176 3.39 11.61 -10.82
N LEU A 177 3.00 12.89 -10.70
CA LEU A 177 2.88 13.53 -9.37
C LEU A 177 1.73 12.94 -8.53
N GLU A 178 0.69 12.42 -9.18
CA GLU A 178 -0.44 11.72 -8.54
C GLU A 178 0.03 10.50 -7.73
N VAL A 179 1.10 9.81 -8.19
CA VAL A 179 1.67 8.67 -7.45
C VAL A 179 2.24 9.11 -6.09
N ARG A 180 2.81 10.32 -6.01
CA ARG A 180 3.27 10.86 -4.72
C ARG A 180 2.10 11.08 -3.75
N GLU A 181 0.95 11.52 -4.25
CA GLU A 181 -0.23 11.72 -3.43
C GLU A 181 -0.78 10.41 -2.88
N THR A 182 -0.74 9.31 -3.65
CA THR A 182 -1.09 7.97 -3.16
C THR A 182 -0.25 7.61 -1.92
N PHE A 183 1.07 7.80 -1.96
CA PHE A 183 1.93 7.49 -0.81
C PHE A 183 1.78 8.48 0.36
N ARG A 184 1.46 9.75 0.11
CA ARG A 184 1.11 10.70 1.17
C ARG A 184 -0.20 10.30 1.87
N LYS A 185 -1.22 9.92 1.08
CA LYS A 185 -2.48 9.40 1.62
C LYS A 185 -2.25 8.12 2.42
N ARG A 186 -1.42 7.17 1.92
CA ARG A 186 -1.04 5.98 2.66
C ARG A 186 -0.48 6.31 4.05
N THR A 187 0.45 7.26 4.13
CA THR A 187 1.01 7.69 5.41
C THR A 187 -0.06 8.28 6.34
N LYS A 188 -0.96 9.12 5.80
CA LYS A 188 -2.05 9.70 6.59
C LYS A 188 -3.05 8.64 7.08
N ILE A 189 -3.38 7.63 6.26
CA ILE A 189 -4.24 6.50 6.65
C ILE A 189 -3.63 5.77 7.85
N ILE A 190 -2.33 5.43 7.77
CA ILE A 190 -1.62 4.76 8.88
C ILE A 190 -1.63 5.63 10.14
N GLN A 191 -1.38 6.93 10.03
CA GLN A 191 -1.43 7.85 11.16
C GLN A 191 -2.84 7.95 11.77
N SER A 192 -3.87 7.95 10.93
CA SER A 192 -5.27 7.97 11.37
C SER A 192 -5.63 6.72 12.18
N ILE A 193 -5.22 5.53 11.69
CA ILE A 193 -5.45 4.26 12.40
C ILE A 193 -4.77 4.27 13.77
N ARG A 194 -3.47 4.65 13.83
CA ARG A 194 -2.75 4.73 15.10
C ARG A 194 -3.44 5.66 16.08
N ARG A 195 -3.79 6.87 15.65
CA ARG A 195 -4.51 7.84 16.50
C ARG A 195 -5.86 7.27 16.99
N TYR A 196 -6.63 6.60 16.13
CA TYR A 196 -7.90 5.98 16.50
C TYR A 196 -7.74 4.96 17.62
N LEU A 197 -6.67 4.15 17.59
CA LEU A 197 -6.38 3.13 18.58
C LEU A 197 -5.76 3.71 19.86
N ASP A 198 -4.82 4.66 19.73
CA ASP A 198 -4.18 5.34 20.86
C ASP A 198 -5.21 6.08 21.74
N GLU A 199 -6.20 6.74 21.11
CA GLU A 199 -7.32 7.41 21.79
C GLU A 199 -8.25 6.43 22.56
N ARG A 200 -8.08 5.12 22.34
CA ARG A 200 -8.84 4.03 22.98
C ARG A 200 -7.98 3.16 23.89
N ASP A 201 -6.83 3.66 24.28
CA ASP A 201 -5.88 3.01 25.19
C ASP A 201 -5.33 1.66 24.65
N PHE A 202 -5.22 1.51 23.34
CA PHE A 202 -4.51 0.38 22.76
C PHE A 202 -3.00 0.64 22.76
N LEU A 203 -2.22 -0.36 23.17
CA LEU A 203 -0.77 -0.34 23.15
C LEU A 203 -0.23 -0.89 21.82
N GLU A 204 0.53 -0.10 21.06
CA GLU A 204 1.29 -0.61 19.91
C GLU A 204 2.47 -1.45 20.43
N VAL A 205 2.58 -2.67 19.94
CA VAL A 205 3.65 -3.60 20.33
C VAL A 205 4.36 -4.15 19.11
N GLU A 206 5.54 -4.74 19.32
CA GLU A 206 6.30 -5.44 18.29
C GLU A 206 6.57 -6.87 18.74
N THR A 207 6.30 -7.83 17.85
CA THR A 207 6.58 -9.25 18.06
C THR A 207 7.59 -9.75 17.01
N PRO A 208 8.23 -10.89 17.21
CA PRO A 208 9.26 -11.37 16.31
C PRO A 208 8.78 -11.57 14.87
N VAL A 209 9.57 -11.11 13.91
CA VAL A 209 9.40 -11.41 12.48
C VAL A 209 9.85 -12.84 12.15
N LEU A 210 10.88 -13.33 12.84
CA LEU A 210 11.42 -14.68 12.71
C LEU A 210 10.89 -15.55 13.85
N SER A 211 10.33 -16.72 13.51
CA SER A 211 9.77 -17.67 14.47
C SER A 211 10.30 -19.08 14.17
N THR A 212 10.35 -19.92 15.19
CA THR A 212 10.61 -21.35 15.05
C THR A 212 9.40 -22.14 14.56
N LEU A 213 8.20 -21.53 14.60
CA LEU A 213 6.94 -22.11 14.11
C LEU A 213 6.21 -21.08 13.25
N ALA A 214 5.59 -21.54 12.17
CA ALA A 214 4.65 -20.75 11.40
C ALA A 214 3.22 -21.03 11.89
N GLY A 215 2.51 -20.02 12.38
CA GLY A 215 1.16 -20.17 12.90
C GLY A 215 0.37 -18.87 12.90
N GLY A 216 -0.92 -18.93 13.27
CA GLY A 216 -1.83 -17.79 13.30
C GLY A 216 -2.56 -17.49 12.00
N ALA A 217 -2.27 -18.21 10.91
CA ALA A 217 -2.98 -18.11 9.63
C ALA A 217 -2.84 -19.41 8.84
N ALA A 218 -3.74 -19.63 7.88
CA ALA A 218 -3.59 -20.65 6.84
C ALA A 218 -2.82 -20.04 5.67
N ALA A 219 -1.51 -20.25 5.60
CA ALA A 219 -0.63 -19.71 4.57
C ALA A 219 0.72 -20.44 4.53
N LYS A 220 1.39 -20.40 3.38
CA LYS A 220 2.74 -20.95 3.25
C LYS A 220 3.80 -19.96 3.74
N PRO A 221 4.70 -20.33 4.67
CA PRO A 221 5.76 -19.45 5.15
C PRO A 221 6.95 -19.38 4.19
N PHE A 222 7.70 -18.28 4.25
CA PHE A 222 9.09 -18.26 3.80
C PHE A 222 9.99 -18.87 4.88
N ILE A 223 10.97 -19.67 4.47
CA ILE A 223 11.91 -20.33 5.35
C ILE A 223 13.29 -19.70 5.17
N THR A 224 14.00 -19.47 6.27
CA THR A 224 15.38 -19.01 6.30
C THR A 224 16.19 -19.82 7.32
N HIS A 225 17.52 -19.79 7.23
CA HIS A 225 18.40 -20.52 8.12
C HIS A 225 19.20 -19.60 9.04
N HIS A 226 19.19 -19.87 10.34
CA HIS A 226 19.99 -19.14 11.34
C HIS A 226 21.35 -19.82 11.52
N ASN A 227 22.39 -19.33 10.86
CA ASN A 227 23.70 -19.97 10.79
C ASN A 227 24.35 -20.28 12.16
N ALA A 228 24.23 -19.35 13.13
CA ALA A 228 24.87 -19.51 14.42
C ALA A 228 24.20 -20.57 15.33
N LEU A 229 22.90 -20.78 15.15
CA LEU A 229 22.14 -21.79 15.91
C LEU A 229 21.93 -23.07 15.12
N ASP A 230 22.26 -23.09 13.83
CA ASP A 230 22.06 -24.20 12.90
C ASP A 230 20.60 -24.71 12.91
N ILE A 231 19.63 -23.75 12.82
CA ILE A 231 18.20 -24.03 12.81
C ILE A 231 17.50 -23.27 11.69
N ASP A 232 16.41 -23.85 11.18
CA ASP A 232 15.50 -23.14 10.28
C ASP A 232 14.55 -22.26 11.07
N LEU A 233 14.30 -21.06 10.53
CA LEU A 233 13.33 -20.10 11.02
C LEU A 233 12.33 -19.75 9.90
N TYR A 234 11.15 -19.37 10.30
CA TYR A 234 10.05 -18.95 9.43
C TYR A 234 9.82 -17.47 9.54
N LEU A 235 9.62 -16.78 8.41
CA LEU A 235 9.07 -15.43 8.45
C LEU A 235 7.60 -15.53 8.83
N ARG A 236 7.15 -14.65 9.72
CA ARG A 236 5.77 -14.65 10.25
C ARG A 236 4.72 -14.51 9.17
N ILE A 237 3.67 -15.31 9.25
CA ILE A 237 2.50 -15.28 8.37
C ILE A 237 1.31 -14.55 9.02
N ALA A 238 1.37 -14.30 10.34
CA ALA A 238 0.45 -13.54 11.18
C ALA A 238 1.16 -13.15 12.48
N THR A 239 0.58 -12.23 13.27
CA THR A 239 1.05 -11.87 14.61
C THR A 239 0.16 -12.42 15.72
N GLU A 240 -0.97 -13.02 15.37
CA GLU A 240 -2.07 -13.48 16.21
C GLU A 240 -1.63 -14.21 17.48
N LEU A 241 -0.89 -15.33 17.35
CA LEU A 241 -0.54 -16.16 18.50
C LEU A 241 0.37 -15.44 19.51
N SER A 242 1.20 -14.52 19.02
CA SER A 242 2.06 -13.70 19.89
C SER A 242 1.24 -12.65 20.63
N LEU A 243 0.31 -11.98 19.97
CA LEU A 243 -0.54 -10.95 20.59
C LEU A 243 -1.49 -11.55 21.63
N LYS A 244 -2.06 -12.74 21.36
CA LYS A 244 -2.85 -13.47 22.37
C LYS A 244 -2.05 -13.81 23.62
N ARG A 245 -0.76 -14.18 23.51
CA ARG A 245 0.12 -14.39 24.67
C ARG A 245 0.32 -13.11 25.48
N LEU A 246 0.33 -11.93 24.83
CA LEU A 246 0.38 -10.64 25.53
C LEU A 246 -0.92 -10.37 26.31
N ILE A 247 -2.08 -10.73 25.75
CA ILE A 247 -3.37 -10.66 26.47
C ILE A 247 -3.36 -11.59 27.70
N VAL A 248 -2.89 -12.83 27.56
CA VAL A 248 -2.70 -13.74 28.72
C VAL A 248 -1.76 -13.11 29.76
N GLY A 249 -0.75 -12.38 29.31
CA GLY A 249 0.20 -11.67 30.18
C GLY A 249 -0.36 -10.41 30.85
N GLY A 250 -1.62 -10.01 30.57
CA GLY A 250 -2.29 -8.87 31.20
C GLY A 250 -2.17 -7.55 30.44
N LEU A 251 -1.80 -7.57 29.15
CA LEU A 251 -1.91 -6.41 28.27
C LEU A 251 -3.29 -6.43 27.59
N ASP A 252 -4.27 -5.79 28.21
CA ASP A 252 -5.70 -5.93 27.87
C ASP A 252 -6.07 -5.42 26.46
N ARG A 253 -5.30 -4.48 25.89
CA ARG A 253 -5.52 -3.89 24.56
C ARG A 253 -4.20 -3.71 23.85
N VAL A 254 -3.99 -4.50 22.81
CA VAL A 254 -2.74 -4.46 22.04
C VAL A 254 -3.04 -4.43 20.54
N TYR A 255 -2.14 -3.79 19.79
CA TYR A 255 -2.13 -3.95 18.34
C TYR A 255 -0.69 -3.99 17.81
N GLU A 256 -0.50 -4.63 16.71
CA GLU A 256 0.74 -4.58 15.94
C GLU A 256 0.44 -4.27 14.47
N MET A 257 1.09 -3.24 13.93
CA MET A 257 1.06 -2.94 12.51
C MET A 257 2.42 -3.28 11.91
N GLY A 258 2.46 -4.28 11.04
CA GLY A 258 3.73 -4.75 10.50
C GLY A 258 3.65 -5.47 9.17
N ARG A 259 4.82 -5.87 8.68
CA ARG A 259 4.94 -6.73 7.51
C ARG A 259 4.61 -8.17 7.88
N ILE A 260 3.81 -8.77 7.02
CA ILE A 260 3.45 -10.18 7.00
C ILE A 260 3.98 -10.77 5.70
N PHE A 261 4.39 -12.04 5.75
CA PHE A 261 5.08 -12.72 4.67
C PHE A 261 4.37 -14.03 4.33
N ARG A 262 3.83 -14.16 3.12
CA ARG A 262 3.17 -15.38 2.64
C ARG A 262 3.77 -15.79 1.31
N ASN A 263 4.29 -17.01 1.24
CA ASN A 263 4.95 -17.58 0.06
C ASN A 263 3.92 -18.11 -0.93
N GLU A 264 3.14 -17.22 -1.47
CA GLU A 264 2.00 -17.47 -2.35
C GLU A 264 2.18 -16.76 -3.71
N GLY A 265 1.20 -16.92 -4.59
CA GLY A 265 1.18 -16.27 -5.90
C GLY A 265 1.13 -14.74 -5.81
N MET A 266 1.56 -14.09 -6.89
CA MET A 266 1.52 -12.63 -7.03
C MET A 266 0.53 -12.23 -8.11
N ASP A 267 -0.44 -11.40 -7.75
CA ASP A 267 -1.43 -10.84 -8.67
C ASP A 267 -1.72 -9.36 -8.38
N VAL A 268 -2.86 -8.85 -8.81
CA VAL A 268 -3.29 -7.47 -8.54
C VAL A 268 -3.78 -7.26 -7.11
N ARG A 269 -4.08 -8.33 -6.37
CA ARG A 269 -4.60 -8.32 -5.00
C ARG A 269 -3.56 -8.81 -3.98
N HIS A 270 -2.56 -9.61 -4.40
CA HIS A 270 -1.60 -10.31 -3.54
C HIS A 270 -0.15 -9.96 -3.86
N ASN A 271 0.62 -9.72 -2.81
CA ASN A 271 2.07 -9.55 -2.85
C ASN A 271 2.68 -10.42 -1.74
N PRO A 272 3.84 -11.08 -1.95
CA PRO A 272 4.42 -12.01 -0.97
C PRO A 272 4.70 -11.40 0.39
N GLU A 273 4.92 -10.10 0.44
CA GLU A 273 4.99 -9.30 1.65
C GLU A 273 3.98 -8.16 1.57
N PHE A 274 3.23 -7.95 2.63
CA PHE A 274 2.20 -6.91 2.72
C PHE A 274 2.11 -6.36 4.13
N THR A 275 1.43 -5.23 4.30
CA THR A 275 1.21 -4.63 5.62
C THR A 275 -0.16 -5.01 6.13
N SER A 276 -0.20 -5.57 7.33
CA SER A 276 -1.42 -5.82 8.09
C SER A 276 -1.34 -5.14 9.46
N ILE A 277 -2.48 -4.89 10.05
CA ILE A 277 -2.60 -4.59 11.47
C ILE A 277 -3.46 -5.67 12.11
N GLU A 278 -3.02 -6.17 13.26
CA GLU A 278 -3.79 -7.05 14.11
C GLU A 278 -4.04 -6.39 15.47
N ILE A 279 -5.26 -6.49 15.97
CA ILE A 279 -5.79 -5.77 17.14
C ILE A 279 -6.48 -6.78 18.04
N TYR A 280 -6.13 -6.79 19.32
CA TYR A 280 -6.72 -7.68 20.33
C TYR A 280 -7.17 -6.91 21.53
N GLN A 281 -8.40 -7.21 22.02
CA GLN A 281 -8.99 -6.57 23.18
C GLN A 281 -9.57 -7.61 24.12
N ALA A 282 -9.08 -7.65 25.37
CA ALA A 282 -9.66 -8.44 26.46
C ALA A 282 -11.04 -7.92 26.84
N PHE A 283 -11.89 -8.83 27.34
CA PHE A 283 -13.27 -8.56 27.78
C PHE A 283 -14.15 -7.99 26.67
N ALA A 284 -13.88 -8.39 25.42
CA ALA A 284 -14.58 -8.00 24.20
C ALA A 284 -14.96 -9.23 23.38
N ASP A 285 -15.90 -9.05 22.46
CA ASP A 285 -16.34 -10.06 21.50
C ASP A 285 -16.19 -9.55 20.05
N HIS A 286 -16.60 -10.35 19.07
CA HIS A 286 -16.57 -10.01 17.66
C HIS A 286 -17.37 -8.74 17.33
N ARG A 287 -18.41 -8.39 18.07
CA ARG A 287 -19.25 -7.19 17.81
C ARG A 287 -18.53 -5.92 18.18
N ASP A 288 -17.71 -5.93 19.25
CA ASP A 288 -16.83 -4.83 19.60
C ASP A 288 -15.81 -4.58 18.49
N LEU A 289 -15.26 -5.65 17.91
CA LEU A 289 -14.29 -5.56 16.83
C LEU A 289 -14.92 -5.14 15.49
N MET A 290 -16.18 -5.50 15.22
CA MET A 290 -16.95 -4.93 14.10
C MET A 290 -17.06 -3.40 14.24
N ALA A 291 -17.40 -2.89 15.43
CA ALA A 291 -17.48 -1.46 15.69
C ALA A 291 -16.12 -0.76 15.53
N ILE A 292 -15.02 -1.38 15.96
CA ILE A 292 -13.65 -0.88 15.75
C ILE A 292 -13.32 -0.86 14.25
N THR A 293 -13.68 -1.90 13.51
CA THR A 293 -13.46 -1.97 12.04
C THR A 293 -14.16 -0.81 11.32
N GLU A 294 -15.44 -0.59 11.60
CA GLU A 294 -16.19 0.53 11.03
C GLU A 294 -15.58 1.88 11.43
N GLY A 295 -15.21 2.04 12.70
CA GLY A 295 -14.61 3.27 13.21
C GLY A 295 -13.29 3.61 12.52
N ILE A 296 -12.40 2.63 12.36
CA ILE A 296 -11.11 2.79 11.65
C ILE A 296 -11.33 3.19 10.19
N VAL A 297 -12.19 2.47 9.47
CA VAL A 297 -12.43 2.72 8.04
C VAL A 297 -13.04 4.09 7.81
N ARG A 298 -14.04 4.48 8.61
CA ARG A 298 -14.67 5.81 8.53
C ARG A 298 -13.71 6.92 8.88
N GLN A 299 -13.02 6.83 10.01
CA GLN A 299 -12.07 7.85 10.46
C GLN A 299 -10.93 8.05 9.44
N ALA A 300 -10.38 6.96 8.91
CA ALA A 300 -9.33 7.05 7.89
C ALA A 300 -9.83 7.73 6.61
N SER A 301 -11.07 7.45 6.19
CA SER A 301 -11.68 8.09 5.02
C SER A 301 -11.92 9.58 5.25
N GLU A 302 -12.47 9.98 6.40
CA GLU A 302 -12.70 11.39 6.75
C GLU A 302 -11.39 12.16 6.85
N ASP A 303 -10.37 11.64 7.51
CA ASP A 303 -9.08 12.30 7.68
C ASP A 303 -8.32 12.51 6.37
N VAL A 304 -8.50 11.62 5.41
CA VAL A 304 -7.71 11.62 4.16
C VAL A 304 -8.48 12.22 2.99
N LEU A 305 -9.79 12.00 2.93
CA LEU A 305 -10.65 12.42 1.81
C LEU A 305 -11.67 13.50 2.20
N GLY A 306 -11.91 13.71 3.50
CA GLY A 306 -12.92 14.63 4.01
C GLY A 306 -14.36 14.11 3.83
N THR A 307 -14.54 12.83 3.53
CA THR A 307 -15.85 12.21 3.29
C THR A 307 -15.78 10.69 3.49
N THR A 308 -16.91 10.08 3.85
CA THR A 308 -17.12 8.64 3.91
C THR A 308 -17.83 8.08 2.65
N LYS A 309 -18.22 8.97 1.72
CA LYS A 309 -18.75 8.58 0.41
C LYS A 309 -17.63 8.67 -0.60
N ILE A 310 -17.22 7.53 -1.12
CA ILE A 310 -16.09 7.42 -2.03
C ILE A 310 -16.53 6.82 -3.35
N THR A 311 -15.76 7.07 -4.41
CA THR A 311 -15.88 6.34 -5.66
C THR A 311 -14.62 5.47 -5.81
N TYR A 312 -14.79 4.16 -5.97
CA TYR A 312 -13.70 3.22 -6.19
C TYR A 312 -13.92 2.45 -7.48
N GLN A 313 -13.00 2.55 -8.44
CA GLN A 313 -13.08 1.92 -9.76
C GLN A 313 -14.43 2.16 -10.46
N GLY A 314 -14.96 3.37 -10.31
CA GLY A 314 -16.22 3.81 -10.93
C GLY A 314 -17.49 3.40 -10.18
N ILE A 315 -17.40 2.74 -9.02
CA ILE A 315 -18.53 2.39 -8.16
C ILE A 315 -18.59 3.32 -6.96
N ASP A 316 -19.74 3.92 -6.72
CA ASP A 316 -19.98 4.74 -5.53
C ASP A 316 -20.23 3.86 -4.31
N ILE A 317 -19.50 4.12 -3.23
CA ILE A 317 -19.49 3.35 -1.99
C ILE A 317 -19.76 4.31 -0.83
N ASP A 318 -20.74 3.97 0.02
CA ASP A 318 -21.02 4.70 1.26
C ASP A 318 -20.52 3.89 2.47
N LEU A 319 -19.40 4.30 3.04
CA LEU A 319 -18.77 3.63 4.19
C LEU A 319 -19.57 3.76 5.50
N ASN A 320 -20.63 4.60 5.53
CA ASN A 320 -21.55 4.69 6.66
C ASN A 320 -22.72 3.70 6.56
N ASN A 321 -22.99 3.15 5.40
CA ASN A 321 -24.11 2.23 5.18
C ASN A 321 -23.60 0.78 5.13
N VAL A 322 -23.36 0.21 6.30
CA VAL A 322 -22.80 -1.14 6.44
C VAL A 322 -23.93 -2.16 6.62
N ARG A 323 -23.94 -3.17 5.77
CA ARG A 323 -24.82 -4.33 5.89
C ARG A 323 -24.17 -5.41 6.75
N THR A 324 -24.99 -6.14 7.52
CA THR A 324 -24.57 -7.37 8.21
C THR A 324 -25.47 -8.52 7.79
N ILE A 325 -24.88 -9.65 7.39
CA ILE A 325 -25.61 -10.86 6.98
C ILE A 325 -24.77 -12.09 7.30
N SER A 326 -25.43 -13.23 7.63
CA SER A 326 -24.69 -14.48 7.82
C SER A 326 -24.21 -15.06 6.48
N MET A 327 -23.10 -15.82 6.50
CA MET A 327 -22.57 -16.48 5.30
C MET A 327 -23.65 -17.38 4.63
N ASN A 328 -24.35 -18.18 5.43
CA ASN A 328 -25.39 -19.06 4.90
C ASN A 328 -26.58 -18.27 4.32
N ASP A 329 -27.00 -17.17 4.96
CA ASP A 329 -28.07 -16.33 4.41
C ASP A 329 -27.64 -15.61 3.14
N ALA A 330 -26.40 -15.14 3.04
CA ALA A 330 -25.86 -14.54 1.84
C ALA A 330 -25.82 -15.54 0.66
N VAL A 331 -25.39 -16.77 0.92
CA VAL A 331 -25.45 -17.87 -0.06
C VAL A 331 -26.90 -18.18 -0.43
N ARG A 332 -27.83 -18.23 0.54
CA ARG A 332 -29.24 -18.49 0.27
C ARG A 332 -29.89 -17.39 -0.57
N GLU A 333 -29.55 -16.12 -0.34
CA GLU A 333 -30.06 -15.01 -1.17
C GLU A 333 -29.64 -15.14 -2.64
N VAL A 334 -28.41 -15.55 -2.90
CA VAL A 334 -27.86 -15.62 -4.27
C VAL A 334 -28.22 -16.93 -4.97
N THR A 335 -28.21 -18.06 -4.24
CA THR A 335 -28.34 -19.41 -4.85
C THR A 335 -29.67 -20.08 -4.59
N GLY A 336 -30.45 -19.60 -3.62
CA GLY A 336 -31.67 -20.26 -3.11
C GLY A 336 -31.39 -21.52 -2.27
N LYS A 337 -30.11 -21.82 -1.95
CA LYS A 337 -29.70 -23.02 -1.18
C LYS A 337 -29.38 -22.69 0.26
N ASP A 338 -29.79 -23.53 1.17
CA ASP A 338 -29.50 -23.44 2.61
C ASP A 338 -28.62 -24.62 3.03
N PHE A 339 -27.32 -24.37 3.15
CA PHE A 339 -26.35 -25.41 3.48
C PHE A 339 -26.37 -25.82 4.95
N LEU A 340 -26.78 -24.92 5.86
CA LEU A 340 -26.94 -25.28 7.28
C LEU A 340 -28.18 -26.14 7.55
N ALA A 341 -29.10 -26.26 6.60
CA ALA A 341 -30.21 -27.21 6.67
C ALA A 341 -29.78 -28.64 6.28
N CYS A 342 -28.62 -28.85 5.68
CA CYS A 342 -28.11 -30.19 5.36
C CYS A 342 -27.79 -30.99 6.62
N ASN A 343 -28.20 -32.26 6.65
CA ASN A 343 -27.87 -33.20 7.71
C ASN A 343 -26.62 -34.04 7.40
N THR A 344 -26.30 -34.19 6.11
CA THR A 344 -25.16 -34.98 5.61
C THR A 344 -24.31 -34.19 4.64
N VAL A 345 -23.03 -34.55 4.55
CA VAL A 345 -22.10 -33.96 3.57
C VAL A 345 -22.56 -34.27 2.13
N ASP A 346 -23.16 -35.43 1.88
CA ASP A 346 -23.63 -35.80 0.56
C ASP A 346 -24.79 -34.91 0.08
N GLU A 347 -25.66 -34.46 0.98
CA GLU A 347 -26.68 -33.42 0.66
C GLU A 347 -26.03 -32.10 0.25
N ALA A 348 -25.04 -31.62 0.99
CA ALA A 348 -24.32 -30.40 0.66
C ALA A 348 -23.56 -30.52 -0.68
N ARG A 349 -22.92 -31.67 -0.93
CA ARG A 349 -22.26 -31.97 -2.20
C ARG A 349 -23.25 -31.99 -3.37
N ALA A 350 -24.45 -32.55 -3.18
CA ALA A 350 -25.48 -32.54 -4.21
C ALA A 350 -25.95 -31.12 -4.53
N MET A 351 -26.17 -30.29 -3.51
CA MET A 351 -26.53 -28.88 -3.69
C MET A 351 -25.45 -28.09 -4.44
N ALA A 352 -24.16 -28.25 -4.06
CA ALA A 352 -23.05 -27.56 -4.72
C ALA A 352 -22.92 -27.97 -6.19
N ARG A 353 -23.08 -29.26 -6.53
CA ARG A 353 -23.10 -29.75 -7.92
C ARG A 353 -24.24 -29.16 -8.72
N GLU A 354 -25.45 -29.05 -8.15
CA GLU A 354 -26.63 -28.47 -8.81
C GLU A 354 -26.39 -27.03 -9.24
N ILE A 355 -25.65 -26.24 -8.45
CA ILE A 355 -25.32 -24.84 -8.76
C ILE A 355 -23.96 -24.66 -9.44
N GLY A 356 -23.29 -25.78 -9.79
CA GLY A 356 -22.04 -25.80 -10.55
C GLY A 356 -20.82 -25.26 -9.79
N VAL A 357 -20.76 -25.45 -8.47
CA VAL A 357 -19.61 -25.03 -7.65
C VAL A 357 -18.69 -26.23 -7.39
N PRO A 358 -17.40 -26.13 -7.72
CA PRO A 358 -16.42 -27.15 -7.37
C PRO A 358 -16.14 -27.17 -5.86
N PHE A 359 -15.81 -28.33 -5.33
CA PHE A 359 -15.40 -28.51 -3.93
C PHE A 359 -14.38 -29.64 -3.83
N GLU A 360 -13.58 -29.65 -2.75
CA GLU A 360 -12.64 -30.72 -2.51
C GLU A 360 -13.31 -31.90 -1.78
N GLU A 361 -12.85 -33.13 -2.06
CA GLU A 361 -13.38 -34.35 -1.43
C GLU A 361 -13.29 -34.35 0.11
N ARG A 362 -12.32 -33.62 0.66
CA ARG A 362 -12.11 -33.47 2.11
C ARG A 362 -13.09 -32.49 2.78
N HIS A 363 -13.76 -31.64 2.01
CA HIS A 363 -14.67 -30.65 2.56
C HIS A 363 -15.90 -31.32 3.21
N GLY A 364 -16.17 -30.94 4.48
CA GLY A 364 -17.45 -31.13 5.12
C GLY A 364 -18.49 -30.13 4.66
N ILE A 365 -19.62 -30.03 5.37
CA ILE A 365 -20.69 -29.08 5.04
C ILE A 365 -20.18 -27.63 5.08
N GLY A 366 -19.37 -27.31 6.09
CA GLY A 366 -18.80 -25.97 6.28
C GLY A 366 -17.82 -25.57 5.18
N GLY A 367 -16.92 -26.46 4.78
CA GLY A 367 -15.99 -26.24 3.69
C GLY A 367 -16.70 -26.05 2.35
N ILE A 368 -17.78 -26.82 2.10
CA ILE A 368 -18.61 -26.67 0.89
C ILE A 368 -19.36 -25.33 0.90
N LEU A 369 -19.95 -24.94 2.04
CA LEU A 369 -20.61 -23.62 2.19
C LEU A 369 -19.63 -22.48 1.87
N ASN A 370 -18.41 -22.56 2.38
CA ASN A 370 -17.37 -21.56 2.10
C ASN A 370 -17.01 -21.51 0.61
N ALA A 371 -16.80 -22.66 -0.04
CA ALA A 371 -16.52 -22.72 -1.48
C ALA A 371 -17.64 -22.10 -2.31
N VAL A 372 -18.90 -22.30 -1.91
CA VAL A 372 -20.06 -21.69 -2.58
C VAL A 372 -20.10 -20.18 -2.33
N PHE A 373 -19.77 -19.72 -1.13
CA PHE A 373 -19.68 -18.30 -0.81
C PHE A 373 -18.63 -17.61 -1.67
N GLU A 374 -17.42 -18.13 -1.71
CA GLU A 374 -16.30 -17.58 -2.50
C GLU A 374 -16.65 -17.50 -4.00
N GLU A 375 -17.25 -18.56 -4.56
CA GLU A 375 -17.54 -18.64 -5.99
C GLU A 375 -18.77 -17.82 -6.43
N LYS A 376 -19.81 -17.67 -5.58
CA LYS A 376 -21.10 -17.10 -5.98
C LYS A 376 -21.45 -15.78 -5.33
N VAL A 377 -20.87 -15.46 -4.17
CA VAL A 377 -21.31 -14.32 -3.34
C VAL A 377 -20.26 -13.24 -3.27
N GLU A 378 -19.01 -13.58 -2.99
CA GLU A 378 -17.92 -12.64 -2.66
C GLU A 378 -17.82 -11.48 -3.65
N ASP A 379 -17.68 -11.77 -4.95
CA ASP A 379 -17.56 -10.75 -6.00
C ASP A 379 -18.80 -9.84 -6.14
N SER A 380 -19.94 -10.20 -5.56
CA SER A 380 -21.18 -9.39 -5.58
C SER A 380 -21.22 -8.33 -4.45
N LEU A 381 -20.37 -8.43 -3.45
CA LEU A 381 -20.37 -7.58 -2.24
C LEU A 381 -19.74 -6.21 -2.52
N MET A 382 -20.40 -5.38 -3.34
CA MET A 382 -19.86 -4.07 -3.73
C MET A 382 -19.90 -3.04 -2.60
N GLN A 383 -20.96 -3.03 -1.79
CA GLN A 383 -21.12 -2.13 -0.66
C GLN A 383 -20.55 -2.74 0.64
N PRO A 384 -20.17 -1.90 1.63
CA PRO A 384 -19.63 -2.37 2.89
C PRO A 384 -20.54 -3.42 3.55
N THR A 385 -20.04 -4.63 3.73
CA THR A 385 -20.83 -5.75 4.24
C THR A 385 -20.02 -6.61 5.22
N PHE A 386 -20.56 -6.82 6.41
CA PHE A 386 -20.08 -7.85 7.31
C PHE A 386 -20.74 -9.18 6.96
N ILE A 387 -19.92 -10.18 6.69
CA ILE A 387 -20.34 -11.58 6.62
C ILE A 387 -20.03 -12.22 7.97
N THR A 388 -21.04 -12.79 8.62
CA THR A 388 -20.94 -13.40 9.97
C THR A 388 -21.26 -14.89 9.94
N GLY A 389 -21.03 -15.59 11.06
CA GLY A 389 -21.43 -16.98 11.18
C GLY A 389 -20.65 -17.93 10.27
N HIS A 390 -19.33 -17.74 10.17
CA HIS A 390 -18.45 -18.62 9.42
C HIS A 390 -18.44 -20.03 10.02
N PRO A 391 -18.36 -21.07 9.18
CA PRO A 391 -18.30 -22.45 9.67
C PRO A 391 -17.13 -22.72 10.63
N THR A 392 -17.39 -23.50 11.67
CA THR A 392 -16.35 -23.92 12.63
C THR A 392 -15.23 -24.70 11.95
N GLU A 393 -15.55 -25.46 10.90
CA GLU A 393 -14.63 -26.27 10.12
C GLU A 393 -13.47 -25.45 9.52
N ILE A 394 -13.74 -24.20 9.13
CA ILE A 394 -12.76 -23.30 8.51
C ILE A 394 -12.28 -22.17 9.45
N SER A 395 -12.60 -22.27 10.75
CA SER A 395 -12.32 -21.21 11.72
C SER A 395 -11.61 -21.77 12.96
N PRO A 396 -10.37 -22.29 12.84
CA PRO A 396 -9.73 -23.08 13.90
C PRO A 396 -9.35 -22.28 15.16
N LEU A 397 -9.31 -20.95 15.09
CA LEU A 397 -8.93 -20.07 16.22
C LEU A 397 -10.12 -19.27 16.79
N ALA A 398 -11.30 -19.37 16.15
CA ALA A 398 -12.48 -18.64 16.55
C ALA A 398 -13.38 -19.46 17.48
N LYS A 399 -14.02 -18.78 18.43
CA LYS A 399 -14.95 -19.38 19.39
C LYS A 399 -16.23 -19.84 18.69
N ARG A 400 -16.72 -21.04 19.06
CA ARG A 400 -18.01 -21.53 18.57
C ARG A 400 -19.14 -20.61 19.01
N ASN A 401 -20.13 -20.41 18.15
CA ASN A 401 -21.36 -19.75 18.53
C ASN A 401 -22.12 -20.59 19.55
N ALA A 402 -22.68 -19.94 20.59
CA ALA A 402 -23.33 -20.62 21.68
C ALA A 402 -24.67 -21.27 21.27
N ASP A 403 -25.37 -20.68 20.29
CA ASP A 403 -26.68 -21.14 19.84
C ASP A 403 -26.55 -22.18 18.71
N ASP A 404 -25.54 -22.09 17.87
CA ASP A 404 -25.25 -23.06 16.83
C ASP A 404 -23.75 -23.39 16.77
N PRO A 405 -23.29 -24.50 17.33
CA PRO A 405 -21.87 -24.86 17.40
C PRO A 405 -21.26 -25.23 16.04
N ARG A 406 -22.03 -25.30 14.93
CA ARG A 406 -21.53 -25.52 13.57
C ARG A 406 -20.89 -24.27 12.99
N ILE A 407 -21.21 -23.11 13.53
CA ILE A 407 -20.65 -21.81 13.14
C ILE A 407 -19.88 -21.18 14.30
N THR A 408 -19.14 -20.13 14.00
CA THR A 408 -18.33 -19.38 14.95
C THR A 408 -18.78 -17.92 15.05
N ASP A 409 -18.41 -17.27 16.15
CA ASP A 409 -18.54 -15.84 16.37
C ASP A 409 -17.42 -15.10 15.61
N ARG A 410 -17.45 -15.20 14.29
CA ARG A 410 -16.48 -14.63 13.33
C ARG A 410 -17.19 -13.75 12.33
N PHE A 411 -16.53 -12.69 11.90
CA PHE A 411 -16.94 -11.87 10.78
C PHE A 411 -15.79 -11.64 9.81
N GLU A 412 -16.14 -11.42 8.56
CA GLU A 412 -15.27 -10.81 7.57
C GLU A 412 -15.96 -9.56 7.02
N PHE A 413 -15.18 -8.51 6.78
CA PHE A 413 -15.68 -7.23 6.25
C PHE A 413 -15.28 -7.07 4.79
N PHE A 414 -16.26 -7.03 3.93
CA PHE A 414 -16.11 -6.92 2.48
C PHE A 414 -16.47 -5.52 2.00
N VAL A 415 -15.67 -5.02 1.05
CA VAL A 415 -15.96 -3.83 0.25
C VAL A 415 -15.46 -4.06 -1.16
N TYR A 416 -16.30 -3.82 -2.15
CA TYR A 416 -15.96 -4.00 -3.57
C TYR A 416 -15.53 -5.44 -3.89
N GLY A 417 -16.27 -6.43 -3.41
CA GLY A 417 -15.96 -7.86 -3.62
C GLY A 417 -14.60 -8.27 -3.07
N ARG A 418 -14.11 -7.61 -2.01
CA ARG A 418 -12.80 -7.91 -1.41
C ARG A 418 -12.90 -7.88 0.10
N GLU A 419 -12.39 -8.91 0.73
CA GLU A 419 -12.16 -8.94 2.15
C GLU A 419 -11.15 -7.84 2.54
N LEU A 420 -11.57 -6.93 3.42
CA LEU A 420 -10.74 -5.86 3.98
C LEU A 420 -10.27 -6.18 5.39
N ALA A 421 -11.12 -6.86 6.16
CA ALA A 421 -10.85 -7.24 7.55
C ALA A 421 -11.50 -8.58 7.89
N ASN A 422 -10.89 -9.27 8.86
CA ASN A 422 -11.35 -10.52 9.45
C ASN A 422 -11.19 -10.43 10.96
N GLY A 423 -12.24 -10.79 11.72
CA GLY A 423 -12.19 -10.74 13.17
C GLY A 423 -13.17 -11.71 13.81
N PHE A 424 -12.90 -12.06 15.06
CA PHE A 424 -13.71 -13.04 15.78
C PHE A 424 -13.57 -12.90 17.30
N THR A 425 -14.52 -13.52 18.00
CA THR A 425 -14.33 -13.85 19.42
C THR A 425 -13.32 -14.98 19.51
N GLU A 426 -12.24 -14.77 20.24
CA GLU A 426 -11.13 -15.69 20.36
C GLU A 426 -11.54 -16.99 21.09
N LEU A 427 -11.10 -18.12 20.54
CA LEU A 427 -11.21 -19.39 21.24
C LEU A 427 -10.28 -19.37 22.47
N ASN A 428 -10.89 -19.39 23.65
CA ASN A 428 -10.17 -19.31 24.92
C ASN A 428 -10.27 -20.60 25.75
N ASP A 429 -10.80 -21.68 25.18
CA ASP A 429 -10.81 -23.03 25.76
C ASP A 429 -9.58 -23.80 25.26
N PRO A 430 -8.58 -24.09 26.12
CA PRO A 430 -7.36 -24.78 25.70
C PRO A 430 -7.62 -26.21 25.19
N ILE A 431 -8.66 -26.87 25.68
CA ILE A 431 -9.01 -28.25 25.30
C ILE A 431 -9.60 -28.26 23.87
N ASP A 432 -10.57 -27.37 23.60
CA ASP A 432 -11.11 -27.22 22.22
C ASP A 432 -10.03 -26.75 21.26
N GLN A 433 -9.16 -25.84 21.69
CA GLN A 433 -8.05 -25.34 20.85
C GLN A 433 -7.04 -26.44 20.50
N GLU A 434 -6.64 -27.29 21.46
CA GLU A 434 -5.77 -28.42 21.19
C GLU A 434 -6.41 -29.38 20.19
N GLN A 435 -7.70 -29.70 20.37
CA GLN A 435 -8.41 -30.57 19.44
C GLN A 435 -8.44 -30.01 18.02
N ARG A 436 -8.70 -28.69 17.86
CA ARG A 436 -8.70 -28.07 16.55
C ARG A 436 -7.32 -28.07 15.89
N PHE A 437 -6.24 -27.92 16.65
CA PHE A 437 -4.91 -28.07 16.11
C PHE A 437 -4.61 -29.51 15.69
N LEU A 438 -5.12 -30.50 16.40
CA LEU A 438 -5.00 -31.92 15.98
C LEU A 438 -5.77 -32.16 14.68
N ASP A 439 -6.96 -31.61 14.54
CA ASP A 439 -7.75 -31.71 13.29
C ASP A 439 -7.02 -31.04 12.12
N GLN A 440 -6.38 -29.89 12.33
CA GLN A 440 -5.54 -29.21 11.35
C GLN A 440 -4.30 -30.03 10.95
N LEU A 441 -3.66 -30.70 11.91
CA LEU A 441 -2.54 -31.62 11.62
C LEU A 441 -2.98 -32.79 10.73
N ALA A 442 -4.16 -33.35 10.99
CA ALA A 442 -4.72 -34.42 10.14
C ALA A 442 -5.01 -33.91 8.72
N GLN A 443 -5.49 -32.68 8.55
CA GLN A 443 -5.67 -32.04 7.23
C GLN A 443 -4.32 -31.86 6.51
N ARG A 444 -3.29 -31.44 7.25
CA ARG A 444 -1.93 -31.30 6.72
C ARG A 444 -1.35 -32.62 6.25
N GLU A 445 -1.52 -33.70 7.00
CA GLU A 445 -1.14 -35.07 6.61
C GLU A 445 -1.90 -35.54 5.37
N ALA A 446 -3.15 -35.08 5.21
CA ALA A 446 -3.97 -35.33 4.02
C ALA A 446 -3.61 -34.45 2.82
N GLY A 447 -2.58 -33.58 2.93
CA GLY A 447 -2.03 -32.79 1.81
C GLY A 447 -2.32 -31.29 1.85
N ASP A 448 -2.94 -30.78 2.90
CA ASP A 448 -3.15 -29.35 3.08
C ASP A 448 -1.88 -28.65 3.62
N ALA A 449 -1.08 -28.11 2.72
CA ALA A 449 0.18 -27.45 3.10
C ALA A 449 -0.03 -26.13 3.87
N GLU A 450 -1.25 -25.58 3.90
CA GLU A 450 -1.61 -24.31 4.54
C GLU A 450 -2.22 -24.51 5.93
N ALA A 451 -2.62 -25.74 6.29
CA ALA A 451 -3.18 -26.06 7.60
C ALA A 451 -2.21 -25.72 8.74
N HIS A 452 -2.76 -25.30 9.87
CA HIS A 452 -2.01 -24.89 11.05
C HIS A 452 -1.12 -26.01 11.61
N VAL A 453 0.00 -25.60 12.22
CA VAL A 453 0.88 -26.52 12.98
C VAL A 453 0.52 -26.45 14.48
N MET A 454 0.85 -27.52 15.21
CA MET A 454 0.71 -27.55 16.67
C MET A 454 1.69 -26.60 17.35
N ASP A 455 1.18 -25.61 18.05
CA ASP A 455 1.95 -24.72 18.93
C ASP A 455 1.65 -25.09 20.41
N ARG A 456 2.50 -25.93 20.99
CA ARG A 456 2.35 -26.41 22.38
C ARG A 456 2.50 -25.26 23.40
N ASP A 457 3.36 -24.29 23.14
CA ASP A 457 3.56 -23.17 24.02
C ASP A 457 2.32 -22.26 24.02
N PHE A 458 1.64 -22.11 22.88
CA PHE A 458 0.37 -21.38 22.82
C PHE A 458 -0.73 -22.10 23.61
N ILE A 459 -0.86 -23.44 23.51
CA ILE A 459 -1.81 -24.20 24.34
C ILE A 459 -1.48 -23.98 25.82
N THR A 460 -0.23 -24.06 26.23
CA THR A 460 0.20 -23.80 27.62
C THR A 460 -0.18 -22.38 28.05
N ALA A 461 -0.01 -21.38 27.18
CA ALA A 461 -0.45 -20.01 27.48
C ALA A 461 -1.96 -19.93 27.73
N LEU A 462 -2.78 -20.61 26.90
CA LEU A 462 -4.22 -20.68 27.11
C LEU A 462 -4.62 -21.38 28.45
N GLU A 463 -3.85 -22.38 28.90
CA GLU A 463 -4.06 -23.04 30.18
C GLU A 463 -3.83 -22.12 31.39
N TYR A 464 -3.01 -21.06 31.26
CA TYR A 464 -2.89 -19.99 32.25
C TYR A 464 -4.12 -19.06 32.28
N GLY A 465 -4.96 -19.10 31.24
CA GLY A 465 -6.21 -18.36 31.15
C GLY A 465 -6.14 -17.18 30.18
N LEU A 466 -6.72 -17.35 28.99
CA LEU A 466 -7.05 -16.24 28.10
C LEU A 466 -8.42 -15.68 28.50
N PRO A 467 -8.55 -14.41 28.90
CA PRO A 467 -9.86 -13.81 29.14
C PRO A 467 -10.71 -13.83 27.86
N PRO A 468 -12.05 -13.67 27.94
CA PRO A 468 -12.86 -13.41 26.74
C PRO A 468 -12.21 -12.28 25.94
N THR A 469 -11.86 -12.52 24.69
CA THR A 469 -11.07 -11.61 23.87
C THR A 469 -11.66 -11.52 22.48
N GLY A 470 -11.75 -10.32 21.94
CA GLY A 470 -12.01 -10.07 20.52
C GLY A 470 -10.70 -9.81 19.77
N GLY A 471 -10.55 -10.41 18.61
CA GLY A 471 -9.41 -10.21 17.69
C GLY A 471 -9.86 -9.73 16.32
N LEU A 472 -9.00 -8.95 15.65
CA LEU A 472 -9.27 -8.32 14.37
C LEU A 472 -7.97 -8.16 13.57
N GLY A 473 -7.98 -8.59 12.32
CA GLY A 473 -6.95 -8.29 11.34
C GLY A 473 -7.49 -7.38 10.23
N ILE A 474 -6.75 -6.34 9.84
CA ILE A 474 -7.09 -5.45 8.72
C ILE A 474 -5.93 -5.40 7.73
N GLY A 475 -6.21 -5.67 6.45
CA GLY A 475 -5.25 -5.49 5.37
C GLY A 475 -5.02 -4.02 5.06
N ILE A 476 -3.91 -3.43 5.54
CA ILE A 476 -3.59 -2.01 5.36
C ILE A 476 -3.45 -1.67 3.87
N ASP A 477 -2.79 -2.53 3.08
CA ASP A 477 -2.63 -2.27 1.65
C ASP A 477 -3.97 -2.24 0.92
N ARG A 478 -4.92 -3.13 1.27
CA ARG A 478 -6.28 -3.14 0.71
C ARG A 478 -7.07 -1.89 1.11
N LEU A 479 -6.98 -1.45 2.36
CA LEU A 479 -7.60 -0.19 2.81
C LEU A 479 -7.03 1.02 2.06
N VAL A 480 -5.71 1.07 1.86
CA VAL A 480 -5.07 2.13 1.09
C VAL A 480 -5.53 2.08 -0.37
N MET A 481 -5.61 0.90 -1.00
CA MET A 481 -6.15 0.76 -2.36
C MET A 481 -7.55 1.37 -2.46
N LEU A 482 -8.44 1.02 -1.53
CA LEU A 482 -9.81 1.53 -1.48
C LEU A 482 -9.86 3.05 -1.37
N LEU A 483 -9.11 3.65 -0.43
CA LEU A 483 -9.13 5.10 -0.15
C LEU A 483 -8.28 5.93 -1.12
N THR A 484 -7.54 5.31 -2.04
CA THR A 484 -6.75 6.01 -3.07
C THR A 484 -7.16 5.69 -4.49
N ASP A 485 -8.27 4.96 -4.67
CA ASP A 485 -8.76 4.49 -5.96
C ASP A 485 -7.67 3.75 -6.76
N SER A 486 -6.90 2.91 -6.08
CA SER A 486 -5.81 2.14 -6.68
C SER A 486 -6.28 0.74 -7.05
N ALA A 487 -6.18 0.35 -8.32
CA ALA A 487 -6.70 -0.93 -8.81
C ALA A 487 -5.83 -2.12 -8.38
N SER A 488 -4.53 -1.91 -8.17
CA SER A 488 -3.55 -2.95 -7.85
C SER A 488 -2.82 -2.66 -6.54
N ILE A 489 -2.52 -3.71 -5.77
CA ILE A 489 -1.67 -3.63 -4.57
C ILE A 489 -0.28 -3.03 -4.88
N ARG A 490 0.22 -3.23 -6.11
CA ARG A 490 1.49 -2.68 -6.57
C ARG A 490 1.48 -1.15 -6.68
N ASP A 491 0.31 -0.54 -6.86
CA ASP A 491 0.17 0.92 -6.90
C ASP A 491 0.40 1.56 -5.53
N VAL A 492 0.09 0.83 -4.45
CA VAL A 492 0.21 1.30 -3.08
C VAL A 492 1.45 0.80 -2.35
N LEU A 493 2.29 0.00 -3.00
CA LEU A 493 3.60 -0.42 -2.53
C LEU A 493 4.69 0.39 -3.25
N LEU A 494 5.65 0.94 -2.49
CA LEU A 494 6.77 1.69 -3.10
C LEU A 494 7.61 0.79 -4.01
N PHE A 495 7.96 -0.38 -3.53
CA PHE A 495 8.76 -1.37 -4.25
C PHE A 495 8.07 -2.74 -4.18
N PRO A 496 7.07 -3.00 -5.05
CA PRO A 496 6.42 -4.30 -5.09
C PRO A 496 7.38 -5.38 -5.59
N THR A 497 7.15 -6.61 -5.15
CA THR A 497 7.90 -7.75 -5.68
C THR A 497 7.54 -7.96 -7.15
N MET A 498 8.56 -8.08 -8.00
CA MET A 498 8.41 -8.25 -9.44
C MET A 498 9.14 -9.51 -9.91
N LYS A 499 8.58 -10.20 -10.90
CA LYS A 499 9.30 -11.31 -11.55
C LYS A 499 10.61 -10.77 -12.14
N PRO A 500 11.73 -11.51 -12.05
CA PRO A 500 12.96 -11.17 -12.77
C PRO A 500 12.67 -10.95 -14.26
N LEU A 501 13.38 -9.99 -14.88
CA LEU A 501 13.38 -9.90 -16.34
C LEU A 501 14.06 -11.13 -16.90
N ALA A 502 13.53 -11.68 -17.99
CA ALA A 502 14.27 -12.70 -18.74
C ALA A 502 15.57 -12.06 -19.27
N GLU A 503 16.70 -12.70 -19.03
CA GLU A 503 18.00 -12.29 -19.58
C GLU A 503 18.03 -12.46 -21.10
#